data_471fe3568a9e6675e516bb88ecaf4ac2
#
_entry.id   471fe3568a9e6675e516bb88ecaf4ac2
#
_cell.length_a   1.000
_cell.length_b   1.000
_cell.length_c   1.000
_cell.angle_alpha   90.00
_cell.angle_beta   90.00
_cell.angle_gamma   90.00
#
_symmetry.space_group_name_H-M   'P 1'
#
loop_
_entity.id
_entity.type
_entity.pdbx_description
1 polymer ?
#
loop_
_entity_poly.entity_id
_entity_poly.type
_entity_poly.pdbx_seq_one_letter_code
_entity_poly.pdbx_strand_id
1 'polypeptide(L)'
;MVKEGLMKKLLVLSLVFACMTGNAQVSADSVVMTVAGKQIPLDEFIFIAQKNSEVNLSDRKSVNAYVELFKNFKLKVAEAEDLGLDKTKAFKDELDSYRAQLTSSYLSDKDGEEAAVRAVYDRYGEVLELSHILFRLPQRTLSKDTVPVYQKAIEAYERIQAGEDFAAVGKELKDADKENVGYEYVHCLLPMQTVKAFENVAYSLPVGSVSLPVRTTMGFHIIKIHSRRRNPGLVRVAHVLIPFEKDSVKFGEAETLARAEEVYRKAKDGADFAMLAKEYSSDAGSAKRGGELPAFGVGEMVEPFEVAAFALNTPGELSRPVKTRFGYHIIKLIEKKGIPSFDDKKKAWSRQMAQGERNFEYYGAFDERMKKEYGYCFYPEAYAELQALCNDYFPSDPAFYEKAKDMNKTLFHLNGTDFPQSEFAYYIQRCPFSTKSYAGDFMQEVYDLFIRDIVTTAERKNLT
;
A
#
# COMPACT_ATOMS: atom_id res chain seq x y z
N MET A 1 19.48 -7.36 -22.70
CA MET A 1 18.92 -8.73 -22.92
C MET A 1 17.62 -8.73 -23.73
N VAL A 2 16.71 -7.76 -23.59
CA VAL A 2 15.43 -7.73 -24.35
C VAL A 2 15.64 -7.39 -25.83
N LYS A 3 16.60 -6.52 -26.18
CA LYS A 3 16.94 -6.19 -27.59
C LYS A 3 17.55 -7.36 -28.37
N GLU A 4 18.28 -8.26 -27.73
CA GLU A 4 18.83 -9.45 -28.40
C GLU A 4 17.77 -10.51 -28.70
N GLY A 5 16.72 -10.61 -27.87
CA GLY A 5 15.61 -11.54 -28.09
C GLY A 5 14.72 -11.14 -29.27
N LEU A 6 14.56 -9.84 -29.49
CA LEU A 6 13.77 -9.31 -30.61
C LEU A 6 14.53 -9.46 -31.96
N MET A 7 15.85 -9.21 -31.96
CA MET A 7 16.71 -9.43 -33.14
C MET A 7 16.82 -10.90 -33.54
N LYS A 8 16.87 -11.83 -32.55
CA LYS A 8 16.88 -13.28 -32.84
C LYS A 8 15.55 -13.78 -33.42
N LYS A 9 14.42 -13.19 -33.07
CA LYS A 9 13.12 -13.53 -33.69
C LYS A 9 12.96 -12.96 -35.09
N LEU A 10 13.56 -11.81 -35.39
CA LEU A 10 13.63 -11.30 -36.76
C LEU A 10 14.56 -12.13 -37.66
N LEU A 11 15.66 -12.70 -37.11
CA LEU A 11 16.58 -13.54 -37.88
C LEU A 11 16.00 -14.93 -38.23
N VAL A 12 15.07 -15.45 -37.41
CA VAL A 12 14.39 -16.73 -37.71
C VAL A 12 13.34 -16.59 -38.82
N LEU A 13 12.75 -15.38 -38.96
CA LEU A 13 11.79 -15.12 -40.06
C LEU A 13 12.44 -15.05 -41.43
N SER A 14 13.74 -14.68 -41.55
CA SER A 14 14.48 -14.65 -42.78
C SER A 14 14.91 -16.04 -43.27
N LEU A 15 14.91 -17.08 -42.40
CA LEU A 15 15.33 -18.46 -42.78
C LEU A 15 14.19 -19.35 -43.28
N VAL A 16 12.93 -19.03 -42.95
CA VAL A 16 11.79 -19.87 -43.43
C VAL A 16 11.34 -19.54 -44.84
N PHE A 17 11.73 -18.39 -45.41
CA PHE A 17 11.42 -18.01 -46.81
C PHE A 17 12.42 -18.50 -47.84
N ALA A 18 13.54 -19.11 -47.43
CA ALA A 18 14.61 -19.56 -48.33
C ALA A 18 14.38 -20.93 -48.98
N CYS A 19 13.25 -21.60 -48.75
CA CYS A 19 12.96 -22.94 -49.33
C CYS A 19 11.88 -22.96 -50.40
N MET A 20 11.49 -21.81 -51.01
CA MET A 20 10.66 -21.82 -52.21
C MET A 20 11.48 -21.33 -53.40
N THR A 21 11.77 -22.24 -54.31
CA THR A 21 12.47 -22.11 -55.58
C THR A 21 11.91 -20.99 -56.45
N GLY A 22 12.73 -19.97 -56.70
CA GLY A 22 12.43 -18.92 -57.67
C GLY A 22 12.93 -17.56 -57.19
N ASN A 23 14.09 -17.13 -57.69
CA ASN A 23 14.76 -15.88 -57.38
C ASN A 23 13.87 -14.63 -57.52
N ALA A 24 13.19 -14.25 -56.46
CA ALA A 24 12.84 -12.85 -56.18
C ALA A 24 12.88 -12.67 -54.67
N GLN A 25 13.90 -11.99 -54.20
CA GLN A 25 14.00 -11.56 -52.80
C GLN A 25 12.90 -10.51 -52.60
N VAL A 26 11.73 -10.91 -52.06
CA VAL A 26 10.63 -10.00 -51.77
C VAL A 26 11.08 -9.15 -50.56
N SER A 27 11.33 -7.85 -50.80
CA SER A 27 11.63 -6.89 -49.74
C SER A 27 10.44 -6.74 -48.81
N ALA A 28 10.69 -6.55 -47.53
CA ALA A 28 9.65 -6.24 -46.52
C ALA A 28 8.81 -5.01 -46.94
N ASP A 29 9.42 -4.08 -47.67
CA ASP A 29 8.81 -2.86 -48.21
C ASP A 29 8.00 -3.07 -49.47
N SER A 30 7.90 -4.31 -49.98
CA SER A 30 7.13 -4.61 -51.18
C SER A 30 5.67 -4.30 -51.00
N VAL A 31 5.08 -3.48 -51.88
CA VAL A 31 3.68 -3.12 -51.84
C VAL A 31 2.80 -4.32 -52.19
N VAL A 32 1.95 -4.77 -51.31
CA VAL A 32 1.02 -5.91 -51.53
C VAL A 32 -0.32 -5.46 -52.13
N MET A 33 -0.74 -4.24 -51.81
CA MET A 33 -1.97 -3.66 -52.37
C MET A 33 -1.99 -2.13 -52.20
N THR A 34 -2.90 -1.47 -52.92
CA THR A 34 -3.20 -0.06 -52.73
C THR A 34 -4.67 0.08 -52.38
N VAL A 35 -4.96 0.77 -51.24
CA VAL A 35 -6.32 1.00 -50.75
C VAL A 35 -6.50 2.50 -50.50
N ALA A 36 -7.54 3.09 -51.09
CA ALA A 36 -7.82 4.54 -50.99
C ALA A 36 -6.58 5.41 -51.30
N GLY A 37 -5.79 5.03 -52.33
CA GLY A 37 -4.57 5.76 -52.73
C GLY A 37 -3.34 5.51 -51.85
N LYS A 38 -3.46 4.82 -50.71
CA LYS A 38 -2.35 4.49 -49.81
C LYS A 38 -1.75 3.12 -50.20
N GLN A 39 -0.44 3.06 -50.37
CA GLN A 39 0.30 1.82 -50.60
C GLN A 39 0.47 1.09 -49.26
N ILE A 40 0.19 -0.21 -49.25
CA ILE A 40 0.29 -1.06 -48.09
C ILE A 40 1.47 -2.02 -48.28
N PRO A 41 2.51 -1.95 -47.46
CA PRO A 41 3.66 -2.81 -47.53
C PRO A 41 3.36 -4.22 -46.99
N LEU A 42 4.17 -5.17 -47.39
CA LEU A 42 4.03 -6.60 -47.03
C LEU A 42 4.16 -6.83 -45.51
N ASP A 43 5.07 -6.12 -44.87
CA ASP A 43 5.32 -6.24 -43.44
C ASP A 43 4.08 -5.83 -42.61
N GLU A 44 3.38 -4.78 -43.02
CA GLU A 44 2.13 -4.36 -42.37
C GLU A 44 1.04 -5.45 -42.53
N PHE A 45 0.89 -6.00 -43.76
CA PHE A 45 -0.07 -7.08 -43.99
C PHE A 45 0.23 -8.31 -43.10
N ILE A 46 1.48 -8.74 -43.08
CA ILE A 46 1.93 -9.90 -42.30
C ILE A 46 1.74 -9.62 -40.79
N PHE A 47 2.12 -8.44 -40.32
CA PHE A 47 1.99 -8.06 -38.93
C PHE A 47 0.55 -8.12 -38.41
N ILE A 48 -0.40 -7.61 -39.22
CA ILE A 48 -1.82 -7.64 -38.84
C ILE A 48 -2.39 -9.06 -39.01
N ALA A 49 -2.01 -9.80 -40.04
CA ALA A 49 -2.44 -11.18 -40.23
C ALA A 49 -2.01 -12.11 -39.08
N GLN A 50 -0.79 -11.94 -38.56
CA GLN A 50 -0.28 -12.72 -37.43
C GLN A 50 -1.02 -12.50 -36.11
N LYS A 51 -1.74 -11.40 -35.97
CA LYS A 51 -2.59 -11.14 -34.80
C LYS A 51 -3.92 -11.89 -34.84
N ASN A 52 -4.28 -12.43 -36.00
CA ASN A 52 -5.49 -13.23 -36.18
C ASN A 52 -5.14 -14.73 -36.13
N SER A 53 -5.50 -15.40 -35.03
CA SER A 53 -5.20 -16.83 -34.84
C SER A 53 -5.85 -17.78 -35.87
N GLU A 54 -6.84 -17.29 -36.61
CA GLU A 54 -7.52 -18.08 -37.66
C GLU A 54 -6.82 -18.03 -39.00
N VAL A 55 -5.80 -17.16 -39.15
CA VAL A 55 -5.08 -17.01 -40.43
C VAL A 55 -3.84 -17.89 -40.44
N ASN A 56 -3.83 -18.86 -41.37
CA ASN A 56 -2.64 -19.65 -41.66
C ASN A 56 -1.91 -19.07 -42.89
N LEU A 57 -0.79 -18.36 -42.61
CA LEU A 57 0.03 -17.73 -43.65
C LEU A 57 0.72 -18.74 -44.62
N SER A 58 0.79 -20.03 -44.25
CA SER A 58 1.32 -21.10 -45.09
C SER A 58 0.26 -21.71 -46.03
N ASP A 59 -1.03 -21.39 -45.85
CA ASP A 59 -2.12 -21.87 -46.69
C ASP A 59 -2.66 -20.76 -47.57
N ARG A 60 -2.49 -20.94 -48.89
CA ARG A 60 -2.94 -19.97 -49.91
C ARG A 60 -4.43 -19.64 -49.84
N LYS A 61 -5.29 -20.61 -49.48
CA LYS A 61 -6.72 -20.39 -49.36
C LYS A 61 -7.04 -19.50 -48.16
N SER A 62 -6.39 -19.76 -47.04
CA SER A 62 -6.49 -18.95 -45.84
C SER A 62 -6.04 -17.51 -46.10
N VAL A 63 -4.87 -17.33 -46.75
CA VAL A 63 -4.34 -16.00 -47.08
C VAL A 63 -5.29 -15.25 -48.04
N ASN A 64 -5.80 -15.90 -49.09
CA ASN A 64 -6.73 -15.26 -50.04
C ASN A 64 -8.05 -14.82 -49.35
N ALA A 65 -8.59 -15.62 -48.44
CA ALA A 65 -9.77 -15.25 -47.67
C ALA A 65 -9.47 -14.03 -46.75
N TYR A 66 -8.31 -14.00 -46.17
CA TYR A 66 -7.89 -12.89 -45.30
C TYR A 66 -7.62 -11.59 -46.07
N VAL A 67 -7.11 -11.65 -47.29
CA VAL A 67 -6.90 -10.47 -48.17
C VAL A 67 -8.17 -9.64 -48.31
N GLU A 68 -9.33 -10.29 -48.52
CA GLU A 68 -10.60 -9.56 -48.62
C GLU A 68 -11.04 -8.93 -47.30
N LEU A 69 -10.84 -9.61 -46.17
CA LEU A 69 -11.08 -9.05 -44.86
C LEU A 69 -10.17 -7.85 -44.56
N PHE A 70 -8.89 -7.98 -44.87
CA PHE A 70 -7.90 -6.93 -44.67
C PHE A 70 -8.19 -5.71 -45.56
N LYS A 71 -8.54 -5.92 -46.85
CA LYS A 71 -8.96 -4.84 -47.74
C LYS A 71 -10.15 -4.07 -47.19
N ASN A 72 -11.20 -4.76 -46.70
CA ASN A 72 -12.36 -4.16 -46.13
C ASN A 72 -12.03 -3.40 -44.84
N PHE A 73 -11.12 -3.93 -43.99
CA PHE A 73 -10.62 -3.23 -42.82
C PHE A 73 -9.93 -1.92 -43.23
N LYS A 74 -9.03 -1.92 -44.19
CA LYS A 74 -8.32 -0.74 -44.69
C LYS A 74 -9.25 0.31 -45.31
N LEU A 75 -10.29 -0.11 -46.02
CA LEU A 75 -11.31 0.82 -46.54
C LEU A 75 -12.08 1.50 -45.43
N LYS A 76 -12.45 0.78 -44.38
CA LYS A 76 -13.11 1.36 -43.18
C LYS A 76 -12.20 2.36 -42.46
N VAL A 77 -10.90 2.03 -42.37
CA VAL A 77 -9.92 2.96 -41.75
C VAL A 77 -9.82 4.25 -42.58
N ALA A 78 -9.70 4.12 -43.92
CA ALA A 78 -9.62 5.28 -44.81
C ALA A 78 -10.88 6.17 -44.71
N GLU A 79 -12.07 5.57 -44.73
CA GLU A 79 -13.32 6.30 -44.54
C GLU A 79 -13.40 7.01 -43.17
N ALA A 80 -12.95 6.35 -42.10
CA ALA A 80 -12.92 6.96 -40.76
C ALA A 80 -11.95 8.16 -40.73
N GLU A 81 -10.80 8.08 -41.36
CA GLU A 81 -9.84 9.18 -41.52
C GLU A 81 -10.42 10.34 -42.33
N ASP A 82 -11.07 10.05 -43.45
CA ASP A 82 -11.70 11.06 -44.30
C ASP A 82 -12.84 11.78 -43.59
N LEU A 83 -13.59 11.08 -42.75
CA LEU A 83 -14.60 11.65 -41.87
C LEU A 83 -14.01 12.37 -40.63
N GLY A 84 -12.71 12.31 -40.41
CA GLY A 84 -12.01 12.92 -39.29
C GLY A 84 -12.34 12.29 -37.93
N LEU A 85 -12.79 11.03 -37.89
CA LEU A 85 -13.15 10.35 -36.66
C LEU A 85 -11.92 10.12 -35.76
N ASP A 86 -10.74 9.91 -36.35
CA ASP A 86 -9.43 9.83 -35.68
C ASP A 86 -9.03 11.10 -34.93
N LYS A 87 -9.62 12.25 -35.32
CA LYS A 87 -9.35 13.57 -34.71
C LYS A 87 -10.33 13.92 -33.60
N THR A 88 -11.39 13.16 -33.44
CA THR A 88 -12.39 13.40 -32.40
C THR A 88 -11.81 13.23 -31.00
N LYS A 89 -12.33 14.00 -30.06
CA LYS A 89 -11.92 13.88 -28.64
C LYS A 89 -12.19 12.47 -28.11
N ALA A 90 -13.36 11.89 -28.44
CA ALA A 90 -13.73 10.55 -27.99
C ALA A 90 -12.74 9.48 -28.44
N PHE A 91 -12.32 9.50 -29.73
CA PHE A 91 -11.33 8.54 -30.24
C PHE A 91 -9.97 8.72 -29.56
N LYS A 92 -9.53 9.96 -29.36
CA LYS A 92 -8.24 10.23 -28.68
C LYS A 92 -8.26 9.76 -27.25
N ASP A 93 -9.32 10.06 -26.50
CA ASP A 93 -9.47 9.63 -25.11
C ASP A 93 -9.45 8.08 -25.01
N GLU A 94 -10.13 7.40 -25.93
CA GLU A 94 -10.14 5.92 -25.97
C GLU A 94 -8.77 5.35 -26.35
N LEU A 95 -8.12 5.90 -27.36
CA LEU A 95 -6.77 5.48 -27.78
C LEU A 95 -5.76 5.67 -26.65
N ASP A 96 -5.82 6.82 -25.94
CA ASP A 96 -4.95 7.08 -24.81
C ASP A 96 -5.24 6.14 -23.64
N SER A 97 -6.50 5.75 -23.45
CA SER A 97 -6.87 4.72 -22.46
C SER A 97 -6.27 3.35 -22.80
N TYR A 98 -6.36 2.91 -24.06
CA TYR A 98 -5.72 1.67 -24.50
C TYR A 98 -4.20 1.71 -24.38
N ARG A 99 -3.57 2.82 -24.78
CA ARG A 99 -2.12 3.02 -24.60
C ARG A 99 -1.73 2.95 -23.12
N ALA A 100 -2.48 3.60 -22.25
CA ALA A 100 -2.24 3.56 -20.81
C ALA A 100 -2.35 2.14 -20.25
N GLN A 101 -3.33 1.35 -20.69
CA GLN A 101 -3.47 -0.04 -20.30
C GLN A 101 -2.30 -0.91 -20.77
N LEU A 102 -1.89 -0.78 -22.03
CA LEU A 102 -0.78 -1.55 -22.60
C LEU A 102 0.56 -1.18 -21.95
N THR A 103 0.79 0.09 -21.67
CA THR A 103 2.04 0.56 -21.06
C THR A 103 2.09 0.35 -19.55
N SER A 104 0.96 0.13 -18.87
CA SER A 104 0.89 0.03 -17.40
C SER A 104 1.83 -1.02 -16.81
N SER A 105 2.03 -2.16 -17.48
CA SER A 105 2.94 -3.22 -17.04
C SER A 105 4.43 -2.84 -17.12
N TYR A 106 4.76 -1.86 -17.96
CA TYR A 106 6.13 -1.34 -18.13
C TYR A 106 6.41 -0.18 -17.17
N LEU A 107 5.36 0.49 -16.68
CA LEU A 107 5.42 1.57 -15.69
C LEU A 107 5.43 1.05 -14.25
N SER A 108 5.96 -0.14 -14.05
CA SER A 108 6.08 -0.78 -12.74
C SER A 108 7.37 -1.60 -12.65
N ASP A 109 7.78 -1.89 -11.43
CA ASP A 109 8.88 -2.80 -11.13
C ASP A 109 8.36 -3.91 -10.22
N LYS A 110 7.94 -5.03 -10.82
CA LYS A 110 7.27 -6.12 -10.10
C LYS A 110 8.14 -6.74 -9.01
N ASP A 111 9.43 -6.82 -9.25
CA ASP A 111 10.39 -7.37 -8.28
C ASP A 111 10.56 -6.39 -7.11
N GLY A 112 10.65 -5.09 -7.40
CA GLY A 112 10.70 -4.04 -6.38
C GLY A 112 9.42 -3.93 -5.57
N GLU A 113 8.25 -3.99 -6.22
CA GLU A 113 6.95 -4.02 -5.56
C GLU A 113 6.81 -5.23 -4.62
N GLU A 114 7.21 -6.42 -5.08
CA GLU A 114 7.22 -7.62 -4.24
C GLU A 114 8.20 -7.50 -3.08
N ALA A 115 9.40 -6.97 -3.31
CA ALA A 115 10.40 -6.77 -2.27
C ALA A 115 9.90 -5.81 -1.17
N ALA A 116 9.19 -4.72 -1.55
CA ALA A 116 8.58 -3.81 -0.60
C ALA A 116 7.53 -4.50 0.30
N VAL A 117 6.66 -5.33 -0.29
CA VAL A 117 5.68 -6.11 0.48
C VAL A 117 6.35 -7.15 1.34
N ARG A 118 7.42 -7.79 0.86
CA ARG A 118 8.19 -8.79 1.61
C ARG A 118 8.87 -8.19 2.82
N ALA A 119 9.44 -7.00 2.72
CA ALA A 119 10.03 -6.28 3.84
C ALA A 119 9.02 -6.01 4.97
N VAL A 120 7.75 -5.73 4.63
CA VAL A 120 6.67 -5.63 5.62
C VAL A 120 6.31 -7.00 6.19
N TYR A 121 6.26 -8.03 5.34
CA TYR A 121 5.96 -9.40 5.79
C TYR A 121 7.02 -9.97 6.74
N ASP A 122 8.28 -9.65 6.55
CA ASP A 122 9.36 -10.10 7.44
C ASP A 122 9.14 -9.57 8.88
N ARG A 123 8.58 -8.36 9.03
CA ARG A 123 8.18 -7.81 10.33
C ARG A 123 6.96 -8.55 10.93
N TYR A 124 6.12 -9.15 10.11
CA TYR A 124 4.89 -9.83 10.56
C TYR A 124 5.17 -11.08 11.39
N GLY A 125 6.39 -11.62 11.32
CA GLY A 125 6.85 -12.69 12.20
C GLY A 125 6.97 -12.29 13.67
N GLU A 126 6.93 -10.98 13.99
CA GLU A 126 7.11 -10.44 15.33
C GLU A 126 5.94 -9.55 15.75
N VAL A 127 5.64 -9.58 17.05
CA VAL A 127 4.69 -8.69 17.72
C VAL A 127 5.45 -7.81 18.67
N LEU A 128 5.25 -6.51 18.57
CA LEU A 128 5.83 -5.54 19.49
C LEU A 128 4.82 -5.15 20.57
N GLU A 129 5.34 -4.97 21.78
CA GLU A 129 4.67 -4.34 22.89
C GLU A 129 5.42 -3.05 23.22
N LEU A 130 4.71 -1.93 23.26
CA LEU A 130 5.32 -0.63 23.38
C LEU A 130 4.44 0.36 24.14
N SER A 131 5.02 1.48 24.55
CA SER A 131 4.28 2.68 24.92
C SER A 131 4.74 3.84 24.07
N HIS A 132 3.86 4.82 23.87
CA HIS A 132 4.27 6.07 23.24
C HIS A 132 3.66 7.29 23.89
N ILE A 133 4.38 8.40 23.78
CA ILE A 133 3.90 9.74 24.14
C ILE A 133 3.75 10.51 22.83
N LEU A 134 2.57 11.05 22.57
CA LEU A 134 2.25 11.84 21.38
C LEU A 134 2.10 13.31 21.76
N PHE A 135 2.86 14.18 21.13
CA PHE A 135 2.69 15.63 21.13
C PHE A 135 1.98 16.01 19.83
N ARG A 136 0.70 16.35 19.92
CA ARG A 136 -0.16 16.60 18.77
C ARG A 136 0.17 17.91 18.10
N LEU A 137 0.02 17.92 16.78
CA LEU A 137 0.07 19.11 15.95
C LEU A 137 -1.26 19.25 15.20
N PRO A 138 -1.80 20.48 15.12
CA PRO A 138 -2.99 20.75 14.30
C PRO A 138 -2.77 20.41 12.82
N GLN A 139 -3.86 20.22 12.10
CA GLN A 139 -3.84 20.13 10.64
C GLN A 139 -3.36 21.47 10.05
N ARG A 140 -2.65 21.42 8.93
CA ARG A 140 -2.13 22.60 8.21
C ARG A 140 -1.15 23.45 9.03
N THR A 141 -0.40 22.80 9.94
CA THR A 141 0.64 23.48 10.74
C THR A 141 1.78 23.94 9.83
N LEU A 142 2.19 25.21 9.98
CA LEU A 142 3.35 25.77 9.28
C LEU A 142 4.66 25.19 9.86
N SER A 143 5.74 25.19 9.07
CA SER A 143 7.01 24.60 9.49
C SER A 143 7.56 25.22 10.78
N LYS A 144 7.50 26.54 10.93
CA LYS A 144 7.95 27.23 12.15
C LYS A 144 7.17 26.84 13.40
N ASP A 145 5.85 26.56 13.25
CA ASP A 145 4.97 26.25 14.39
C ASP A 145 5.15 24.81 14.88
N THR A 146 5.86 23.95 14.12
CA THR A 146 6.23 22.60 14.57
C THR A 146 7.37 22.63 15.61
N VAL A 147 8.22 23.65 15.57
CA VAL A 147 9.44 23.75 16.39
C VAL A 147 9.16 23.75 17.88
N PRO A 148 8.21 24.57 18.43
CA PRO A 148 7.93 24.56 19.86
C PRO A 148 7.40 23.21 20.35
N VAL A 149 6.62 22.49 19.52
CA VAL A 149 6.08 21.17 19.88
C VAL A 149 7.19 20.12 19.87
N TYR A 150 8.11 20.20 18.91
CA TYR A 150 9.30 19.35 18.88
C TYR A 150 10.18 19.56 20.11
N GLN A 151 10.37 20.82 20.56
CA GLN A 151 11.15 21.13 21.77
C GLN A 151 10.52 20.49 23.02
N LYS A 152 9.19 20.58 23.19
CA LYS A 152 8.47 19.87 24.28
C LYS A 152 8.71 18.35 24.24
N ALA A 153 8.73 17.77 23.03
CA ALA A 153 9.00 16.34 22.90
C ALA A 153 10.47 16.00 23.23
N ILE A 154 11.43 16.85 22.87
CA ILE A 154 12.84 16.69 23.26
C ILE A 154 13.01 16.81 24.78
N GLU A 155 12.39 17.79 25.44
CA GLU A 155 12.43 17.94 26.90
C GLU A 155 11.90 16.68 27.62
N ALA A 156 10.78 16.11 27.14
CA ALA A 156 10.26 14.86 27.68
C ALA A 156 11.21 13.67 27.44
N TYR A 157 11.83 13.60 26.27
CA TYR A 157 12.83 12.57 25.96
C TYR A 157 14.04 12.69 26.89
N GLU A 158 14.57 13.89 27.12
CA GLU A 158 15.72 14.14 28.00
C GLU A 158 15.42 13.76 29.45
N ARG A 159 14.22 14.06 29.99
CA ARG A 159 13.78 13.60 31.30
C ARG A 159 13.81 12.08 31.41
N ILE A 160 13.30 11.38 30.40
CA ILE A 160 13.31 9.91 30.36
C ILE A 160 14.74 9.36 30.27
N GLN A 161 15.62 9.98 29.49
CA GLN A 161 17.05 9.60 29.42
C GLN A 161 17.79 9.87 30.73
N ALA A 162 17.38 10.88 31.50
CA ALA A 162 17.90 11.16 32.84
C ALA A 162 17.43 10.15 33.92
N GLY A 163 16.55 9.20 33.54
CA GLY A 163 16.12 8.09 34.41
C GLY A 163 14.70 8.21 34.95
N GLU A 164 13.93 9.22 34.55
CA GLU A 164 12.51 9.27 34.91
C GLU A 164 11.75 8.12 34.23
N ASP A 165 10.74 7.60 34.94
CA ASP A 165 9.92 6.51 34.40
C ASP A 165 9.06 6.98 33.22
N PHE A 166 9.15 6.26 32.10
CA PHE A 166 8.45 6.61 30.85
C PHE A 166 6.93 6.77 31.04
N ALA A 167 6.31 5.84 31.79
CA ALA A 167 4.87 5.88 32.00
C ALA A 167 4.47 7.01 32.93
N ALA A 168 5.30 7.32 33.94
CA ALA A 168 5.08 8.45 34.85
C ALA A 168 5.14 9.78 34.07
N VAL A 169 6.19 10.01 33.29
CA VAL A 169 6.33 11.19 32.42
C VAL A 169 5.15 11.32 31.46
N GLY A 170 4.80 10.21 30.77
CA GLY A 170 3.71 10.22 29.79
C GLY A 170 2.34 10.54 30.42
N LYS A 171 2.03 10.01 31.61
CA LYS A 171 0.78 10.29 32.32
C LYS A 171 0.74 11.71 32.85
N GLU A 172 1.83 12.18 33.46
CA GLU A 172 1.97 13.56 33.94
C GLU A 172 1.71 14.57 32.83
N LEU A 173 2.41 14.44 31.70
CA LEU A 173 2.27 15.33 30.54
C LEU A 173 0.86 15.29 29.94
N LYS A 174 0.28 14.09 29.81
CA LYS A 174 -1.10 13.91 29.36
C LYS A 174 -2.10 14.56 30.31
N ASP A 175 -1.91 14.44 31.63
CA ASP A 175 -2.82 15.03 32.61
C ASP A 175 -2.70 16.56 32.64
N ALA A 176 -1.51 17.10 32.39
CA ALA A 176 -1.25 18.53 32.27
C ALA A 176 -1.84 19.17 31.01
N ASP A 177 -1.86 18.45 29.90
CA ASP A 177 -2.34 18.94 28.58
C ASP A 177 -3.03 17.84 27.80
N LYS A 178 -4.23 17.44 28.20
CA LYS A 178 -5.00 16.32 27.61
C LYS A 178 -5.39 16.55 26.14
N GLU A 179 -5.46 17.78 25.73
CA GLU A 179 -5.82 18.13 24.35
C GLU A 179 -4.63 17.86 23.39
N ASN A 180 -3.44 18.28 23.79
CA ASN A 180 -2.27 18.25 22.94
C ASN A 180 -1.31 17.10 23.22
N VAL A 181 -1.41 16.42 24.36
CA VAL A 181 -0.55 15.28 24.70
C VAL A 181 -1.36 14.01 24.88
N GLY A 182 -0.91 12.93 24.24
CA GLY A 182 -1.41 11.57 24.40
C GLY A 182 -0.35 10.68 25.05
N TYR A 183 -0.78 9.74 25.88
CA TYR A 183 0.03 8.61 26.34
C TYR A 183 -0.78 7.34 26.17
N GLU A 184 -0.19 6.36 25.51
CA GLU A 184 -0.81 5.07 25.26
C GLU A 184 0.18 3.93 25.45
N TYR A 185 -0.31 2.84 26.04
CA TYR A 185 0.34 1.55 26.07
C TYR A 185 -0.30 0.65 25.01
N VAL A 186 0.52 0.15 24.10
CA VAL A 186 0.11 -0.72 23.00
C VAL A 186 0.57 -2.14 23.30
N HIS A 187 -0.37 -2.97 23.72
CA HIS A 187 -0.16 -4.38 24.05
C HIS A 187 0.34 -5.20 22.86
N CYS A 188 -0.07 -4.83 21.64
CA CYS A 188 0.26 -5.57 20.43
C CYS A 188 0.32 -4.62 19.22
N LEU A 189 1.49 -4.52 18.60
CA LEU A 189 1.66 -3.86 17.32
C LEU A 189 2.14 -4.88 16.29
N LEU A 190 1.40 -4.98 15.20
CA LEU A 190 1.77 -5.69 13.97
C LEU A 190 2.03 -4.69 12.84
N PRO A 191 2.79 -5.07 11.78
CA PRO A 191 3.00 -4.21 10.64
C PRO A 191 1.68 -3.87 9.93
N MET A 192 1.64 -2.73 9.26
CA MET A 192 0.48 -2.18 8.56
C MET A 192 -0.69 -1.72 9.46
N GLN A 193 -0.51 -1.69 10.78
CA GLN A 193 -1.53 -1.21 11.74
C GLN A 193 -1.37 0.26 12.12
N THR A 194 -0.21 0.86 11.83
CA THR A 194 0.08 2.25 12.14
C THR A 194 0.78 2.95 10.98
N VAL A 195 0.97 4.27 11.10
CA VAL A 195 1.66 5.08 10.07
C VAL A 195 3.11 4.63 9.90
N LYS A 196 3.60 4.68 8.65
CA LYS A 196 4.91 4.15 8.25
C LYS A 196 6.07 4.67 9.12
N ALA A 197 6.09 5.98 9.40
CA ALA A 197 7.18 6.59 10.17
C ALA A 197 7.28 6.02 11.58
N PHE A 198 6.13 5.86 12.27
CA PHE A 198 6.05 5.25 13.58
C PHE A 198 6.47 3.78 13.54
N GLU A 199 5.92 3.01 12.61
CA GLU A 199 6.21 1.58 12.46
C GLU A 199 7.69 1.32 12.20
N ASN A 200 8.31 2.08 11.29
CA ASN A 200 9.73 1.91 10.96
C ASN A 200 10.62 2.09 12.18
N VAL A 201 10.35 3.12 12.99
CA VAL A 201 11.11 3.35 14.22
C VAL A 201 10.82 2.26 15.25
N ALA A 202 9.55 1.90 15.48
CA ALA A 202 9.19 0.85 16.44
C ALA A 202 9.89 -0.49 16.13
N TYR A 203 9.91 -0.91 14.85
CA TYR A 203 10.57 -2.16 14.45
C TYR A 203 12.10 -2.08 14.42
N SER A 204 12.71 -0.88 14.35
CA SER A 204 14.17 -0.72 14.38
C SER A 204 14.76 -0.65 15.79
N LEU A 205 13.96 -0.25 16.79
CA LEU A 205 14.43 -0.05 18.15
C LEU A 205 14.67 -1.38 18.89
N PRO A 206 15.77 -1.51 19.64
CA PRO A 206 15.96 -2.60 20.59
C PRO A 206 14.92 -2.57 21.72
N VAL A 207 14.66 -3.73 22.34
CA VAL A 207 13.86 -3.84 23.55
C VAL A 207 14.47 -3.01 24.69
N GLY A 208 13.65 -2.28 25.42
CA GLY A 208 14.04 -1.37 26.48
C GLY A 208 14.45 0.04 26.02
N SER A 209 14.67 0.22 24.71
CA SER A 209 15.10 1.53 24.16
C SER A 209 13.93 2.49 23.98
N VAL A 210 14.28 3.79 23.98
CA VAL A 210 13.38 4.91 23.75
C VAL A 210 13.84 5.67 22.51
N SER A 211 12.89 6.00 21.60
CA SER A 211 13.20 6.76 20.39
C SER A 211 13.42 8.24 20.69
N LEU A 212 14.17 8.91 19.83
CA LEU A 212 14.01 10.35 19.63
C LEU A 212 12.56 10.64 19.15
N PRO A 213 12.09 11.92 19.26
CA PRO A 213 10.79 12.28 18.72
C PRO A 213 10.63 11.95 17.24
N VAL A 214 9.67 11.10 16.91
CA VAL A 214 9.35 10.63 15.56
C VAL A 214 8.20 11.44 15.00
N ARG A 215 8.41 12.08 13.87
CA ARG A 215 7.39 12.89 13.20
C ARG A 215 6.40 12.00 12.44
N THR A 216 5.10 12.23 12.66
CA THR A 216 4.00 11.60 11.93
C THR A 216 2.96 12.64 11.52
N THR A 217 1.92 12.24 10.82
CA THR A 217 0.79 13.11 10.47
C THR A 217 -0.03 13.61 11.68
N MET A 218 0.19 13.05 12.86
CA MET A 218 -0.50 13.44 14.12
C MET A 218 0.34 14.35 15.01
N GLY A 219 1.65 14.42 14.81
CA GLY A 219 2.58 15.14 15.67
C GLY A 219 3.89 14.39 15.87
N PHE A 220 4.50 14.59 17.03
CA PHE A 220 5.74 13.93 17.43
C PHE A 220 5.49 12.83 18.44
N HIS A 221 6.01 11.64 18.20
CA HIS A 221 5.92 10.49 19.09
C HIS A 221 7.27 10.17 19.70
N ILE A 222 7.31 9.91 20.99
CA ILE A 222 8.41 9.24 21.67
C ILE A 222 7.93 7.81 21.93
N ILE A 223 8.71 6.81 21.49
CA ILE A 223 8.31 5.39 21.52
C ILE A 223 9.27 4.64 22.44
N LYS A 224 8.73 3.81 23.35
CA LYS A 224 9.48 2.87 24.18
C LYS A 224 9.06 1.45 23.88
N ILE A 225 10.00 0.58 23.52
CA ILE A 225 9.74 -0.85 23.28
C ILE A 225 9.86 -1.61 24.60
N HIS A 226 8.79 -2.29 25.00
CA HIS A 226 8.77 -3.11 26.21
C HIS A 226 9.18 -4.55 25.95
N SER A 227 8.59 -5.14 24.90
CA SER A 227 8.92 -6.50 24.50
C SER A 227 8.80 -6.71 22.99
N ARG A 228 9.45 -7.76 22.52
CA ARG A 228 9.38 -8.26 21.16
C ARG A 228 9.23 -9.76 21.23
N ARG A 229 8.16 -10.30 20.69
CA ARG A 229 7.84 -11.72 20.73
C ARG A 229 7.47 -12.25 19.37
N ARG A 230 7.64 -13.55 19.17
CA ARG A 230 7.21 -14.20 17.92
C ARG A 230 5.68 -14.09 17.78
N ASN A 231 5.23 -13.81 16.56
CA ASN A 231 3.81 -13.85 16.23
C ASN A 231 3.31 -15.30 16.34
N PRO A 232 2.33 -15.59 17.20
CA PRO A 232 1.82 -16.96 17.39
C PRO A 232 0.95 -17.46 16.23
N GLY A 233 0.63 -16.59 15.26
CA GLY A 233 -0.26 -16.88 14.14
C GLY A 233 -1.72 -16.67 14.48
N LEU A 234 -2.58 -17.55 13.98
CA LEU A 234 -4.01 -17.52 14.18
C LEU A 234 -4.50 -18.62 15.10
N VAL A 235 -5.52 -18.33 15.89
CA VAL A 235 -6.23 -19.32 16.73
C VAL A 235 -7.72 -19.30 16.39
N ARG A 236 -8.34 -20.50 16.33
CA ARG A 236 -9.78 -20.68 16.23
C ARG A 236 -10.29 -21.34 17.50
N VAL A 237 -11.25 -20.71 18.14
CA VAL A 237 -11.82 -21.17 19.40
C VAL A 237 -13.33 -21.17 19.35
N ALA A 238 -13.95 -21.91 20.28
CA ALA A 238 -15.31 -21.70 20.70
C ALA A 238 -15.33 -21.09 22.08
N HIS A 239 -16.35 -20.29 22.42
CA HIS A 239 -16.47 -19.72 23.76
C HIS A 239 -17.89 -19.72 24.28
N VAL A 240 -18.01 -19.63 25.61
CA VAL A 240 -19.23 -19.34 26.34
C VAL A 240 -19.02 -18.07 27.13
N LEU A 241 -19.85 -17.04 26.91
CA LEU A 241 -19.81 -15.78 27.66
C LEU A 241 -20.90 -15.76 28.73
N ILE A 242 -20.56 -15.69 29.98
CA ILE A 242 -21.43 -15.41 31.12
C ILE A 242 -21.31 -13.92 31.44
N PRO A 243 -22.34 -13.11 31.15
CA PRO A 243 -22.20 -11.65 31.16
C PRO A 243 -22.33 -11.06 32.55
N PHE A 244 -21.74 -9.87 32.76
CA PHE A 244 -22.02 -9.04 33.95
C PHE A 244 -23.35 -8.30 33.86
N GLU A 245 -23.91 -8.15 32.66
CA GLU A 245 -25.18 -7.48 32.44
C GLU A 245 -25.95 -8.19 31.31
N LYS A 246 -27.24 -8.45 31.51
CA LYS A 246 -28.15 -8.99 30.53
C LYS A 246 -29.54 -8.36 30.71
N ASP A 247 -30.13 -7.89 29.61
CA ASP A 247 -31.47 -7.27 29.59
C ASP A 247 -31.61 -6.13 30.64
N SER A 248 -30.56 -5.30 30.78
CA SER A 248 -30.44 -4.22 31.76
C SER A 248 -30.36 -4.68 33.24
N VAL A 249 -30.23 -5.98 33.48
CA VAL A 249 -29.99 -6.54 34.82
C VAL A 249 -28.49 -6.76 35.02
N LYS A 250 -27.92 -6.14 36.05
CA LYS A 250 -26.53 -6.32 36.41
C LYS A 250 -26.37 -7.46 37.42
N PHE A 251 -25.39 -8.31 37.18
CA PHE A 251 -25.02 -9.42 38.04
C PHE A 251 -23.75 -9.09 38.82
N GLY A 252 -23.70 -9.54 40.06
CA GLY A 252 -22.51 -9.41 40.89
C GLY A 252 -21.34 -10.24 40.32
N GLU A 253 -20.12 -9.75 40.48
CA GLU A 253 -18.92 -10.43 39.94
C GLU A 253 -18.80 -11.86 40.49
N ALA A 254 -19.01 -12.05 41.80
CA ALA A 254 -18.94 -13.37 42.44
C ALA A 254 -20.01 -14.34 41.91
N GLU A 255 -21.24 -13.84 41.69
CA GLU A 255 -22.32 -14.64 41.07
C GLU A 255 -21.99 -15.05 39.63
N THR A 256 -21.51 -14.09 38.83
CA THR A 256 -21.13 -14.34 37.45
C THR A 256 -19.99 -15.35 37.36
N LEU A 257 -18.99 -15.25 38.23
CA LEU A 257 -17.90 -16.20 38.35
C LEU A 257 -18.41 -17.60 38.71
N ALA A 258 -19.30 -17.71 39.75
CA ALA A 258 -19.84 -18.99 40.16
C ALA A 258 -20.59 -19.71 39.03
N ARG A 259 -21.36 -18.95 38.23
CA ARG A 259 -22.05 -19.48 37.02
C ARG A 259 -21.05 -19.91 35.93
N ALA A 260 -19.99 -19.14 35.72
CA ALA A 260 -18.96 -19.49 34.75
C ALA A 260 -18.19 -20.76 35.18
N GLU A 261 -17.88 -20.91 36.49
CA GLU A 261 -17.25 -22.11 37.07
C GLU A 261 -18.17 -23.34 36.96
N GLU A 262 -19.48 -23.19 37.07
CA GLU A 262 -20.43 -24.27 36.85
C GLU A 262 -20.39 -24.76 35.38
N VAL A 263 -20.43 -23.83 34.42
CA VAL A 263 -20.36 -24.16 33.00
C VAL A 263 -19.00 -24.79 32.66
N TYR A 264 -17.89 -24.26 33.23
CA TYR A 264 -16.56 -24.84 33.05
C TYR A 264 -16.50 -26.29 33.57
N ARG A 265 -17.07 -26.57 34.74
CA ARG A 265 -17.11 -27.94 35.28
C ARG A 265 -17.89 -28.88 34.38
N LYS A 266 -19.09 -28.46 33.92
CA LYS A 266 -19.88 -29.24 32.96
C LYS A 266 -19.10 -29.58 31.68
N ALA A 267 -18.42 -28.57 31.11
CA ALA A 267 -17.58 -28.78 29.93
C ALA A 267 -16.42 -29.74 30.20
N LYS A 268 -15.76 -29.61 31.36
CA LYS A 268 -14.65 -30.45 31.80
C LYS A 268 -15.10 -31.90 32.04
N ASP A 269 -16.33 -32.12 32.55
CA ASP A 269 -16.92 -33.44 32.81
C ASP A 269 -17.47 -34.07 31.51
N GLY A 270 -17.26 -33.46 30.34
CA GLY A 270 -17.57 -34.04 29.04
C GLY A 270 -18.90 -33.63 28.42
N ALA A 271 -19.60 -32.63 29.00
CA ALA A 271 -20.79 -32.09 28.34
C ALA A 271 -20.43 -31.47 26.98
N ASP A 272 -21.36 -31.57 26.02
CA ASP A 272 -21.19 -30.99 24.68
C ASP A 272 -21.04 -29.46 24.77
N PHE A 273 -19.87 -28.96 24.41
CA PHE A 273 -19.55 -27.53 24.49
C PHE A 273 -20.47 -26.68 23.61
N ALA A 274 -20.88 -27.21 22.45
CA ALA A 274 -21.78 -26.49 21.55
C ALA A 274 -23.19 -26.33 22.17
N MET A 275 -23.64 -27.33 22.92
CA MET A 275 -24.92 -27.25 23.69
C MET A 275 -24.78 -26.26 24.85
N LEU A 276 -23.66 -26.29 25.59
CA LEU A 276 -23.38 -25.31 26.64
C LEU A 276 -23.36 -23.88 26.09
N ALA A 277 -22.75 -23.66 24.93
CA ALA A 277 -22.74 -22.34 24.29
C ALA A 277 -24.15 -21.87 23.92
N LYS A 278 -25.01 -22.75 23.39
CA LYS A 278 -26.41 -22.42 23.06
C LYS A 278 -27.24 -22.10 24.30
N GLU A 279 -27.00 -22.80 25.41
CA GLU A 279 -27.79 -22.68 26.62
C GLU A 279 -27.35 -21.48 27.50
N TYR A 280 -26.05 -21.30 27.67
CA TYR A 280 -25.49 -20.38 28.67
C TYR A 280 -24.88 -19.10 28.09
N SER A 281 -24.43 -19.10 26.81
CA SER A 281 -23.70 -17.95 26.26
C SER A 281 -24.63 -16.78 25.95
N SER A 282 -24.24 -15.60 26.40
CA SER A 282 -24.88 -14.34 26.01
C SER A 282 -24.39 -13.79 24.68
N ASP A 283 -23.32 -14.34 24.08
CA ASP A 283 -22.94 -14.02 22.71
C ASP A 283 -23.84 -14.77 21.71
N ALA A 284 -24.97 -14.17 21.40
CA ALA A 284 -25.95 -14.74 20.49
C ALA A 284 -25.39 -15.01 19.06
N GLY A 285 -24.34 -14.27 18.68
CA GLY A 285 -23.70 -14.41 17.37
C GLY A 285 -22.97 -15.75 17.22
N SER A 286 -22.18 -16.14 18.22
CA SER A 286 -21.45 -17.42 18.22
C SER A 286 -22.25 -18.55 18.84
N ALA A 287 -23.12 -18.32 19.80
CA ALA A 287 -23.89 -19.34 20.49
C ALA A 287 -24.66 -20.27 19.53
N LYS A 288 -25.28 -19.70 18.47
CA LYS A 288 -26.00 -20.44 17.43
C LYS A 288 -25.09 -21.42 16.65
N ARG A 289 -23.80 -21.12 16.60
CA ARG A 289 -22.77 -21.95 15.97
C ARG A 289 -21.96 -22.76 17.00
N GLY A 290 -22.53 -23.04 18.16
CA GLY A 290 -21.83 -23.79 19.21
C GLY A 290 -20.72 -23.01 19.91
N GLY A 291 -20.78 -21.68 19.89
CA GLY A 291 -19.77 -20.77 20.45
C GLY A 291 -18.59 -20.52 19.54
N GLU A 292 -18.54 -21.06 18.32
CA GLU A 292 -17.39 -20.92 17.42
C GLU A 292 -17.22 -19.48 16.92
N LEU A 293 -15.98 -18.99 17.02
CA LEU A 293 -15.52 -17.73 16.46
C LEU A 293 -14.70 -17.98 15.18
N PRO A 294 -14.68 -17.02 14.24
CA PRO A 294 -13.70 -17.01 13.16
C PRO A 294 -12.28 -17.12 13.74
N ALA A 295 -11.33 -17.65 12.97
CA ALA A 295 -9.93 -17.59 13.35
C ALA A 295 -9.47 -16.14 13.47
N PHE A 296 -8.74 -15.82 14.53
CA PHE A 296 -8.23 -14.47 14.80
C PHE A 296 -6.75 -14.51 15.20
N GLY A 297 -6.06 -13.39 14.94
CA GLY A 297 -4.69 -13.13 15.32
C GLY A 297 -4.58 -12.28 16.58
N VAL A 298 -3.35 -11.94 16.95
CA VAL A 298 -3.07 -11.04 18.06
C VAL A 298 -3.54 -9.60 17.73
N GLY A 299 -4.09 -8.92 18.74
CA GLY A 299 -4.65 -7.56 18.61
C GLY A 299 -6.09 -7.51 18.10
N GLU A 300 -6.73 -8.65 17.78
CA GLU A 300 -8.09 -8.71 17.24
C GLU A 300 -9.16 -8.91 18.31
N MET A 301 -8.78 -9.37 19.51
CA MET A 301 -9.67 -9.60 20.65
C MET A 301 -9.26 -8.78 21.86
N VAL A 302 -10.13 -8.67 22.87
CA VAL A 302 -9.76 -8.05 24.13
C VAL A 302 -8.66 -8.86 24.82
N GLU A 303 -7.65 -8.15 25.33
CA GLU A 303 -6.39 -8.74 25.81
C GLU A 303 -6.55 -9.98 26.71
N PRO A 304 -7.38 -10.00 27.78
CA PRO A 304 -7.49 -11.17 28.63
C PRO A 304 -8.03 -12.40 27.89
N PHE A 305 -8.97 -12.20 26.96
CA PHE A 305 -9.49 -13.28 26.13
C PHE A 305 -8.44 -13.83 25.18
N GLU A 306 -7.73 -12.92 24.51
CA GLU A 306 -6.67 -13.26 23.55
C GLU A 306 -5.53 -14.04 24.23
N VAL A 307 -5.01 -13.54 25.34
CA VAL A 307 -3.95 -14.20 26.12
C VAL A 307 -4.37 -15.62 26.50
N ALA A 308 -5.60 -15.79 27.00
CA ALA A 308 -6.10 -17.09 27.39
C ALA A 308 -6.28 -18.03 26.18
N ALA A 309 -6.79 -17.54 25.06
CA ALA A 309 -6.96 -18.32 23.85
C ALA A 309 -5.62 -18.83 23.29
N PHE A 310 -4.60 -17.96 23.22
CA PHE A 310 -3.26 -18.34 22.75
C PHE A 310 -2.48 -19.21 23.73
N ALA A 311 -2.83 -19.21 25.02
CA ALA A 311 -2.21 -20.09 26.04
C ALA A 311 -2.65 -21.55 25.90
N LEU A 312 -3.82 -21.83 25.33
CA LEU A 312 -4.29 -23.19 25.05
C LEU A 312 -3.41 -23.85 23.99
N ASN A 313 -3.07 -25.12 24.14
CA ASN A 313 -2.10 -25.80 23.28
C ASN A 313 -2.68 -26.95 22.45
N THR A 314 -3.67 -27.63 22.99
CA THR A 314 -4.20 -28.87 22.39
C THR A 314 -5.67 -28.65 21.98
N PRO A 315 -6.09 -29.00 20.74
CA PRO A 315 -7.49 -28.97 20.37
C PRO A 315 -8.37 -29.69 21.38
N GLY A 316 -9.45 -29.05 21.79
CA GLY A 316 -10.32 -29.50 22.87
C GLY A 316 -9.98 -28.99 24.25
N GLU A 317 -8.80 -28.42 24.47
CA GLU A 317 -8.40 -27.84 25.75
C GLU A 317 -9.30 -26.65 26.12
N LEU A 318 -9.60 -26.51 27.41
CA LEU A 318 -10.48 -25.49 27.99
C LEU A 318 -9.68 -24.50 28.83
N SER A 319 -9.97 -23.21 28.68
CA SER A 319 -9.50 -22.22 29.66
C SER A 319 -10.27 -22.32 30.97
N ARG A 320 -9.67 -21.88 32.07
CA ARG A 320 -10.46 -21.44 33.26
C ARG A 320 -11.36 -20.26 32.85
N PRO A 321 -12.39 -19.91 33.64
CA PRO A 321 -13.15 -18.68 33.41
C PRO A 321 -12.23 -17.45 33.34
N VAL A 322 -12.28 -16.76 32.19
CA VAL A 322 -11.44 -15.58 31.88
C VAL A 322 -12.28 -14.31 32.03
N LYS A 323 -11.90 -13.43 32.93
CA LYS A 323 -12.57 -12.15 33.13
C LYS A 323 -12.25 -11.16 32.03
N THR A 324 -13.26 -10.56 31.44
CA THR A 324 -13.16 -9.40 30.55
C THR A 324 -14.15 -8.32 31.00
N ARG A 325 -14.18 -7.18 30.31
CA ARG A 325 -15.19 -6.14 30.55
C ARG A 325 -16.64 -6.57 30.30
N PHE A 326 -16.84 -7.66 29.57
CA PHE A 326 -18.17 -8.17 29.20
C PHE A 326 -18.72 -9.20 30.20
N GLY A 327 -17.85 -9.87 30.94
CA GLY A 327 -18.19 -10.99 31.80
C GLY A 327 -17.05 -12.00 31.87
N TYR A 328 -17.40 -13.25 32.21
CA TYR A 328 -16.48 -14.38 32.21
C TYR A 328 -16.65 -15.22 30.96
N HIS A 329 -15.55 -15.59 30.32
CA HIS A 329 -15.49 -16.46 29.15
C HIS A 329 -14.88 -17.82 29.52
N ILE A 330 -15.50 -18.90 29.07
CA ILE A 330 -14.90 -20.23 29.00
C ILE A 330 -14.51 -20.42 27.54
N ILE A 331 -13.24 -20.71 27.24
CA ILE A 331 -12.70 -20.79 25.91
C ILE A 331 -12.25 -22.23 25.64
N LYS A 332 -12.68 -22.77 24.49
CA LYS A 332 -12.26 -24.08 24.00
C LYS A 332 -11.45 -23.93 22.75
N LEU A 333 -10.23 -24.45 22.73
CA LEU A 333 -9.39 -24.46 21.54
C LEU A 333 -9.98 -25.41 20.48
N ILE A 334 -10.15 -24.91 19.26
CA ILE A 334 -10.50 -25.71 18.11
C ILE A 334 -9.27 -26.00 17.28
N GLU A 335 -8.49 -24.97 16.95
CA GLU A 335 -7.34 -25.09 16.05
C GLU A 335 -6.35 -23.95 16.28
N LYS A 336 -5.04 -24.25 16.23
CA LYS A 336 -3.98 -23.26 16.07
C LYS A 336 -3.43 -23.34 14.65
N LYS A 337 -3.33 -22.18 14.00
CA LYS A 337 -2.71 -22.02 12.69
C LYS A 337 -1.45 -21.18 12.83
N GLY A 338 -0.44 -21.46 12.03
CA GLY A 338 0.71 -20.57 11.90
C GLY A 338 0.31 -19.18 11.38
N ILE A 339 1.29 -18.31 11.29
CA ILE A 339 1.07 -17.03 10.61
C ILE A 339 0.65 -17.29 9.15
N PRO A 340 -0.31 -16.52 8.61
CA PRO A 340 -0.66 -16.57 7.18
C PRO A 340 0.59 -16.44 6.32
N SER A 341 0.66 -17.19 5.23
CA SER A 341 1.80 -17.16 4.32
C SER A 341 1.97 -15.79 3.64
N PHE A 342 3.14 -15.56 3.06
CA PHE A 342 3.37 -14.36 2.25
C PHE A 342 2.33 -14.22 1.15
N ASP A 343 2.02 -15.30 0.44
CA ASP A 343 1.05 -15.29 -0.67
C ASP A 343 -0.36 -14.94 -0.20
N ASP A 344 -0.76 -15.38 1.00
CA ASP A 344 -2.05 -15.00 1.61
C ASP A 344 -2.14 -13.49 1.89
N LYS A 345 -1.03 -12.86 2.29
CA LYS A 345 -0.97 -11.43 2.62
C LYS A 345 -0.66 -10.54 1.41
N LYS A 346 0.12 -11.03 0.44
CA LYS A 346 0.68 -10.28 -0.68
C LYS A 346 -0.37 -9.42 -1.39
N LYS A 347 -1.47 -10.02 -1.82
CA LYS A 347 -2.50 -9.29 -2.60
C LYS A 347 -3.12 -8.12 -1.82
N ALA A 348 -3.47 -8.35 -0.55
CA ALA A 348 -4.10 -7.32 0.29
C ALA A 348 -3.10 -6.20 0.61
N TRP A 349 -1.88 -6.55 0.98
CA TRP A 349 -0.84 -5.57 1.35
C TRP A 349 -0.31 -4.81 0.14
N SER A 350 -0.12 -5.45 -1.03
CA SER A 350 0.20 -4.73 -2.27
C SER A 350 -0.82 -3.65 -2.55
N ARG A 351 -2.12 -3.97 -2.46
CA ARG A 351 -3.18 -2.98 -2.67
C ARG A 351 -3.15 -1.86 -1.62
N GLN A 352 -2.97 -2.20 -0.35
CA GLN A 352 -2.90 -1.22 0.74
C GLN A 352 -1.69 -0.30 0.61
N MET A 353 -0.52 -0.84 0.26
CA MET A 353 0.70 -0.05 0.04
C MET A 353 0.58 0.85 -1.18
N ALA A 354 0.07 0.32 -2.30
CA ALA A 354 -0.07 1.08 -3.54
C ALA A 354 -1.02 2.29 -3.42
N GLN A 355 -2.03 2.20 -2.55
CA GLN A 355 -3.06 3.24 -2.38
C GLN A 355 -2.85 4.15 -1.15
N GLY A 356 -1.99 3.75 -0.22
CA GLY A 356 -1.77 4.44 1.06
C GLY A 356 -0.52 5.32 1.08
N GLU A 357 -0.13 5.76 2.28
CA GLU A 357 1.09 6.54 2.51
C GLU A 357 2.39 5.80 2.18
N ARG A 358 2.30 4.48 1.95
CA ARG A 358 3.44 3.62 1.57
C ARG A 358 3.61 3.51 0.05
N ASN A 359 2.87 4.28 -0.75
CA ASN A 359 2.96 4.21 -2.21
C ASN A 359 4.36 4.53 -2.74
N PHE A 360 5.09 5.44 -2.07
CA PHE A 360 6.49 5.75 -2.41
C PHE A 360 7.45 4.60 -2.07
N GLU A 361 7.12 3.77 -1.09
CA GLU A 361 7.87 2.55 -0.79
C GLU A 361 7.55 1.46 -1.81
N TYR A 362 6.28 1.33 -2.16
CA TYR A 362 5.79 0.31 -3.10
C TYR A 362 6.32 0.52 -4.52
N TYR A 363 6.28 1.75 -5.03
CA TYR A 363 6.75 2.09 -6.36
C TYR A 363 8.20 2.59 -6.41
N GLY A 364 8.86 2.70 -5.27
CA GLY A 364 10.17 3.34 -5.16
C GLY A 364 11.26 2.74 -6.04
N ALA A 365 11.26 1.42 -6.26
CA ALA A 365 12.22 0.77 -7.14
C ALA A 365 12.09 1.24 -8.60
N PHE A 366 10.87 1.41 -9.09
CA PHE A 366 10.61 1.99 -10.40
C PHE A 366 11.07 3.45 -10.47
N ASP A 367 10.69 4.26 -9.49
CA ASP A 367 11.04 5.68 -9.45
C ASP A 367 12.56 5.88 -9.47
N GLU A 368 13.29 5.15 -8.64
CA GLU A 368 14.76 5.25 -8.57
C GLU A 368 15.46 4.73 -9.84
N ARG A 369 14.93 3.68 -10.46
CA ARG A 369 15.43 3.22 -11.76
C ARG A 369 15.26 4.29 -12.83
N MET A 370 14.08 4.91 -12.91
CA MET A 370 13.80 5.96 -13.89
C MET A 370 14.62 7.22 -13.64
N LYS A 371 14.75 7.64 -12.39
CA LYS A 371 15.66 8.75 -12.03
C LYS A 371 17.08 8.51 -12.52
N LYS A 372 17.59 7.30 -12.31
CA LYS A 372 18.94 6.92 -12.76
C LYS A 372 19.06 6.89 -14.29
N GLU A 373 18.07 6.31 -14.98
CA GLU A 373 18.05 6.16 -16.43
C GLU A 373 17.95 7.52 -17.14
N TYR A 374 17.16 8.43 -16.59
CA TYR A 374 16.94 9.77 -17.14
C TYR A 374 17.88 10.83 -16.60
N GLY A 375 18.91 10.45 -15.83
CA GLY A 375 19.95 11.38 -15.36
C GLY A 375 19.41 12.45 -14.41
N TYR A 376 18.54 12.05 -13.47
CA TYR A 376 18.01 12.96 -12.47
C TYR A 376 19.12 13.61 -11.63
N CYS A 377 19.12 14.94 -11.56
CA CYS A 377 20.03 15.72 -10.74
C CYS A 377 19.26 16.77 -9.94
N PHE A 378 19.31 16.67 -8.61
CA PHE A 378 18.59 17.54 -7.69
C PHE A 378 19.46 18.72 -7.23
N TYR A 379 18.86 19.91 -7.11
CA TYR A 379 19.49 21.12 -6.63
C TYR A 379 18.91 21.54 -5.27
N PRO A 380 19.50 21.10 -4.15
CA PRO A 380 18.95 21.26 -2.81
C PRO A 380 18.77 22.72 -2.38
N GLU A 381 19.63 23.63 -2.87
CA GLU A 381 19.51 25.06 -2.54
C GLU A 381 18.23 25.68 -3.11
N ALA A 382 17.88 25.33 -4.34
CA ALA A 382 16.63 25.80 -4.96
C ALA A 382 15.41 25.25 -4.23
N TYR A 383 15.47 23.98 -3.78
CA TYR A 383 14.39 23.38 -2.99
C TYR A 383 14.26 24.06 -1.61
N ALA A 384 15.40 24.33 -0.94
CA ALA A 384 15.40 24.98 0.37
C ALA A 384 14.76 26.38 0.36
N GLU A 385 14.92 27.13 -0.74
CA GLU A 385 14.26 28.43 -0.91
C GLU A 385 12.73 28.33 -0.96
N LEU A 386 12.20 27.34 -1.69
CA LEU A 386 10.77 27.06 -1.68
C LEU A 386 10.31 26.56 -0.30
N GLN A 387 11.10 25.69 0.32
CA GLN A 387 10.79 25.15 1.63
C GLN A 387 10.73 26.25 2.70
N ALA A 388 11.55 27.31 2.58
CA ALA A 388 11.49 28.42 3.49
C ALA A 388 10.14 29.14 3.50
N LEU A 389 9.42 29.15 2.36
CA LEU A 389 8.06 29.71 2.27
C LEU A 389 7.06 28.93 3.17
N CYS A 390 7.33 27.68 3.47
CA CYS A 390 6.50 26.85 4.36
C CYS A 390 6.49 27.33 5.82
N ASN A 391 7.35 28.28 6.18
CA ASN A 391 7.32 28.95 7.47
C ASN A 391 6.15 29.92 7.59
N ASP A 392 5.69 30.50 6.48
CA ASP A 392 4.71 31.57 6.50
C ASP A 392 3.44 31.21 5.69
N TYR A 393 3.54 30.26 4.76
CA TYR A 393 2.44 29.87 3.89
C TYR A 393 2.32 28.34 3.84
N PHE A 394 1.09 27.83 3.90
CA PHE A 394 0.87 26.43 3.62
C PHE A 394 0.92 26.20 2.10
N PRO A 395 1.62 25.17 1.57
CA PRO A 395 1.88 25.04 0.14
C PRO A 395 0.64 25.06 -0.76
N SER A 396 -0.49 24.51 -0.31
CA SER A 396 -1.73 24.52 -1.09
C SER A 396 -2.51 25.84 -1.04
N ASP A 397 -2.02 26.86 -0.31
CA ASP A 397 -2.67 28.17 -0.27
C ASP A 397 -2.28 28.99 -1.49
N PRO A 398 -3.22 29.78 -2.06
CA PRO A 398 -2.92 30.68 -3.18
C PRO A 398 -1.76 31.63 -2.89
N ALA A 399 -1.61 32.07 -1.63
CA ALA A 399 -0.53 32.97 -1.22
C ALA A 399 0.87 32.34 -1.37
N PHE A 400 1.01 31.02 -1.17
CA PHE A 400 2.26 30.29 -1.44
C PHE A 400 2.64 30.41 -2.92
N TYR A 401 1.69 30.12 -3.80
CA TYR A 401 1.92 30.23 -5.25
C TYR A 401 2.29 31.64 -5.68
N GLU A 402 1.58 32.67 -5.20
CA GLU A 402 1.91 34.06 -5.52
C GLU A 402 3.35 34.44 -5.14
N LYS A 403 3.93 33.79 -4.12
CA LYS A 403 5.33 34.00 -3.73
C LYS A 403 6.30 33.17 -4.56
N ALA A 404 5.90 32.00 -5.03
CA ALA A 404 6.75 31.03 -5.70
C ALA A 404 6.70 31.10 -7.24
N LYS A 405 5.65 31.68 -7.84
CA LYS A 405 5.41 31.65 -9.30
C LYS A 405 6.50 32.28 -10.16
N ASP A 406 7.27 33.21 -9.60
CA ASP A 406 8.35 33.91 -10.31
C ASP A 406 9.74 33.40 -9.92
N MET A 407 9.82 32.35 -9.10
CA MET A 407 11.08 31.68 -8.70
C MET A 407 11.55 30.76 -9.82
N ASN A 408 12.70 31.06 -10.43
CA ASN A 408 13.13 30.41 -11.66
C ASN A 408 14.44 29.62 -11.54
N LYS A 409 14.95 29.37 -10.32
CA LYS A 409 16.10 28.49 -10.16
C LYS A 409 15.71 27.06 -10.52
N THR A 410 16.60 26.35 -11.21
CA THR A 410 16.42 24.95 -11.53
C THR A 410 16.31 24.14 -10.24
N LEU A 411 15.21 23.44 -10.06
CA LEU A 411 14.94 22.60 -8.91
C LEU A 411 15.55 21.20 -9.09
N PHE A 412 15.44 20.69 -10.30
CA PHE A 412 16.12 19.47 -10.74
C PHE A 412 16.24 19.43 -12.27
N HIS A 413 17.18 18.61 -12.73
CA HIS A 413 17.34 18.25 -14.13
C HIS A 413 16.88 16.81 -14.34
N LEU A 414 16.21 16.51 -15.44
CA LEU A 414 15.78 15.16 -15.80
C LEU A 414 15.57 15.05 -17.30
N ASN A 415 16.13 14.02 -17.94
CA ASN A 415 15.95 13.72 -19.37
C ASN A 415 16.23 14.93 -20.29
N GLY A 416 17.31 15.65 -20.05
CA GLY A 416 17.70 16.81 -20.86
C GLY A 416 16.87 18.08 -20.60
N THR A 417 15.98 18.08 -19.61
CA THR A 417 15.11 19.21 -19.29
C THR A 417 15.35 19.72 -17.88
N ASP A 418 15.42 21.03 -17.73
CA ASP A 418 15.49 21.70 -16.43
C ASP A 418 14.08 22.04 -15.96
N PHE A 419 13.78 21.69 -14.71
CA PHE A 419 12.50 21.96 -14.05
C PHE A 419 12.70 23.06 -13.01
N PRO A 420 12.14 24.27 -13.24
CA PRO A 420 12.32 25.41 -12.33
C PRO A 420 11.37 25.31 -11.13
N GLN A 421 11.69 26.07 -10.07
CA GLN A 421 10.87 26.22 -8.87
C GLN A 421 9.41 26.60 -9.19
N SER A 422 9.20 27.53 -10.16
CA SER A 422 7.88 27.99 -10.57
C SER A 422 6.98 26.90 -11.15
N GLU A 423 7.55 25.94 -11.87
CA GLU A 423 6.81 24.82 -12.43
C GLU A 423 6.32 23.87 -11.32
N PHE A 424 7.16 23.61 -10.34
CA PHE A 424 6.77 22.85 -9.16
C PHE A 424 5.71 23.61 -8.33
N ALA A 425 5.85 24.91 -8.15
CA ALA A 425 4.84 25.73 -7.48
C ALA A 425 3.47 25.67 -8.20
N TYR A 426 3.47 25.68 -9.52
CA TYR A 426 2.28 25.47 -10.33
C TYR A 426 1.70 24.06 -10.15
N TYR A 427 2.55 23.04 -10.09
CA TYR A 427 2.12 21.65 -9.83
C TYR A 427 1.43 21.53 -8.46
N ILE A 428 1.99 22.14 -7.42
CA ILE A 428 1.40 22.15 -6.06
C ILE A 428 -0.05 22.65 -6.08
N GLN A 429 -0.33 23.73 -6.82
CA GLN A 429 -1.70 24.28 -6.90
C GLN A 429 -2.71 23.31 -7.52
N ARG A 430 -2.26 22.42 -8.40
CA ARG A 430 -3.09 21.49 -9.15
C ARG A 430 -3.11 20.09 -8.54
N CYS A 431 -2.23 19.82 -7.57
CA CYS A 431 -2.17 18.53 -6.90
C CYS A 431 -3.36 18.40 -5.94
N PRO A 432 -4.35 17.54 -6.22
CA PRO A 432 -5.58 17.46 -5.43
C PRO A 432 -5.40 16.79 -4.07
N PHE A 433 -4.29 16.06 -3.85
CA PHE A 433 -4.14 15.22 -2.67
C PHE A 433 -2.72 15.25 -2.09
N SER A 434 -2.67 15.41 -0.77
CA SER A 434 -1.54 15.00 0.07
C SER A 434 -2.09 14.37 1.34
N THR A 435 -1.41 13.35 1.85
CA THR A 435 -1.73 12.71 3.12
C THR A 435 -1.13 13.49 4.30
N LYS A 436 -0.29 14.50 4.04
CA LYS A 436 0.49 15.22 5.04
C LYS A 436 -0.21 16.46 5.55
N SER A 437 -0.11 16.65 6.87
CA SER A 437 -0.78 17.73 7.59
C SER A 437 0.11 18.94 7.85
N TYR A 438 1.43 18.85 7.61
CA TYR A 438 2.40 19.90 7.91
C TYR A 438 3.01 20.43 6.62
N ALA A 439 3.24 21.75 6.57
CA ALA A 439 3.65 22.44 5.35
C ALA A 439 4.89 21.83 4.69
N GLY A 440 5.95 21.57 5.46
CA GLY A 440 7.19 20.98 4.94
C GLY A 440 7.00 19.55 4.43
N ASP A 441 6.25 18.72 5.16
CA ASP A 441 5.99 17.32 4.78
C ASP A 441 5.06 17.24 3.58
N PHE A 442 4.06 18.15 3.52
CA PHE A 442 3.20 18.32 2.37
C PHE A 442 4.01 18.64 1.11
N MET A 443 4.90 19.62 1.21
CA MET A 443 5.74 20.02 0.09
C MET A 443 6.64 18.87 -0.37
N GLN A 444 7.22 18.11 0.56
CA GLN A 444 8.07 16.95 0.22
C GLN A 444 7.26 15.84 -0.49
N GLU A 445 6.10 15.48 0.02
CA GLU A 445 5.25 14.46 -0.61
C GLU A 445 4.82 14.88 -2.02
N VAL A 446 4.42 16.13 -2.20
CA VAL A 446 4.02 16.66 -3.52
C VAL A 446 5.22 16.76 -4.46
N TYR A 447 6.43 17.02 -3.95
CA TYR A 447 7.65 16.98 -4.75
C TYR A 447 7.96 15.57 -5.28
N ASP A 448 7.83 14.56 -4.44
CA ASP A 448 8.03 13.17 -4.84
C ASP A 448 6.98 12.73 -5.88
N LEU A 449 5.72 13.18 -5.74
CA LEU A 449 4.66 12.97 -6.74
C LEU A 449 4.98 13.68 -8.06
N PHE A 450 5.48 14.91 -8.01
CA PHE A 450 5.86 15.68 -9.19
C PHE A 450 6.94 14.96 -10.01
N ILE A 451 7.99 14.48 -9.34
CA ILE A 451 9.04 13.69 -10.01
C ILE A 451 8.45 12.42 -10.62
N ARG A 452 7.63 11.68 -9.86
CA ARG A 452 7.00 10.45 -10.34
C ARG A 452 6.14 10.69 -11.59
N ASP A 453 5.35 11.74 -11.62
CA ASP A 453 4.52 12.10 -12.78
C ASP A 453 5.37 12.42 -14.00
N ILE A 454 6.49 13.11 -13.81
CA ILE A 454 7.43 13.45 -14.89
C ILE A 454 8.12 12.18 -15.42
N VAL A 455 8.70 11.34 -14.56
CA VAL A 455 9.39 10.11 -15.00
C VAL A 455 8.42 9.13 -15.66
N THR A 456 7.21 8.99 -15.12
CA THR A 456 6.17 8.15 -15.69
C THR A 456 5.72 8.66 -17.06
N THR A 457 5.60 9.98 -17.21
CA THR A 457 5.22 10.61 -18.49
C THR A 457 6.33 10.45 -19.53
N ALA A 458 7.60 10.61 -19.14
CA ALA A 458 8.75 10.41 -20.00
C ALA A 458 8.82 8.95 -20.49
N GLU A 459 8.70 7.99 -19.58
CA GLU A 459 8.72 6.56 -19.92
C GLU A 459 7.54 6.16 -20.82
N ARG A 460 6.34 6.69 -20.54
CA ARG A 460 5.17 6.44 -21.38
C ARG A 460 5.37 6.93 -22.82
N LYS A 461 6.02 8.09 -22.99
CA LYS A 461 6.35 8.61 -24.33
C LYS A 461 7.36 7.73 -25.06
N ASN A 462 8.31 7.12 -24.35
CA ASN A 462 9.28 6.22 -24.95
C ASN A 462 8.68 4.87 -25.36
N LEU A 463 7.59 4.47 -24.72
CA LEU A 463 6.88 3.21 -24.99
C LEU A 463 5.84 3.33 -26.11
N THR A 464 5.49 4.53 -26.54
CA THR A 464 4.47 4.83 -27.57
C THR A 464 5.07 5.37 -28.86
#